data_b2b04da0b069fcdb9588050fc3b63d4c
#
_entry.id   b2b04da0b069fcdb9588050fc3b63d4c
#
_cell.length_a   1.000
_cell.length_b   1.000
_cell.length_c   1.000
_cell.angle_alpha   90.00
_cell.angle_beta   90.00
_cell.angle_gamma   90.00
#
_symmetry.space_group_name_H-M   'P 1'
#
loop_
_entity.id
_entity.type
_entity.pdbx_description
1 polymer ?
#
loop_
_entity_poly.entity_id
_entity_poly.type
_entity_poly.pdbx_seq_one_letter_code
_entity_poly.pdbx_strand_id
1 'polypeptide(L)'
;MAKTSIHIVPVKPGSEAHNRREKELDYVRKEFSHLNESWEVDSIENRLTDIRARYTATTGQRMQGKATPIREGVAVIGRGTTMEQLRDFAKRIEARFGIKTIQIHIHRDEGHATGKDWKPNLHAHLVFDWTNDQGKSIKLNRQDMAEV
;
A
#
# COMPACT_ATOMS: atom_id res chain seq x y z
N MET A 1 21.29 0.46 13.37
CA MET A 1 20.35 0.70 12.26
C MET A 1 18.96 0.24 12.62
N ALA A 2 18.00 1.14 12.54
CA ALA A 2 16.62 0.75 12.76
C ALA A 2 16.17 -0.21 11.65
N LYS A 3 15.58 -1.34 12.04
CA LYS A 3 15.01 -2.26 11.06
C LYS A 3 13.71 -1.67 10.55
N THR A 4 13.62 -1.52 9.24
CA THR A 4 12.37 -1.13 8.58
C THR A 4 11.60 -2.42 8.30
N SER A 5 10.33 -2.43 8.67
CA SER A 5 9.45 -3.56 8.37
C SER A 5 8.22 -3.06 7.65
N ILE A 6 7.66 -3.91 6.81
CA ILE A 6 6.40 -3.64 6.14
C ILE A 6 5.41 -4.74 6.55
N HIS A 7 4.21 -4.32 6.94
CA HIS A 7 3.13 -5.23 7.28
C HIS A 7 2.11 -5.24 6.15
N ILE A 8 1.90 -6.40 5.53
CA ILE A 8 1.06 -6.55 4.35
C ILE A 8 -0.24 -7.25 4.71
N VAL A 9 -1.36 -6.63 4.37
CA VAL A 9 -2.71 -7.14 4.62
C VAL A 9 -3.57 -6.93 3.37
N PRO A 10 -4.70 -7.66 3.22
CA PRO A 10 -5.66 -7.35 2.17
C PRO A 10 -6.15 -5.90 2.29
N VAL A 11 -6.33 -5.23 1.14
CA VAL A 11 -6.88 -3.89 1.14
C VAL A 11 -8.32 -3.92 1.65
N LYS A 12 -8.68 -2.91 2.46
CA LYS A 12 -10.00 -2.81 3.08
C LYS A 12 -10.87 -1.80 2.34
N PRO A 13 -12.21 -1.96 2.38
CA PRO A 13 -13.10 -0.90 1.93
C PRO A 13 -12.77 0.41 2.65
N GLY A 14 -12.66 1.49 1.91
CA GLY A 14 -12.33 2.80 2.46
C GLY A 14 -10.84 3.09 2.64
N SER A 15 -9.93 2.12 2.40
CA SER A 15 -8.48 2.36 2.49
C SER A 15 -8.03 3.51 1.60
N GLU A 16 -8.51 3.56 0.36
CA GLU A 16 -8.13 4.61 -0.57
C GLU A 16 -8.59 6.00 -0.10
N ALA A 17 -9.83 6.10 0.39
CA ALA A 17 -10.36 7.35 0.94
C ALA A 17 -9.58 7.79 2.19
N HIS A 18 -9.24 6.86 3.07
CA HIS A 18 -8.41 7.11 4.25
C HIS A 18 -7.03 7.64 3.83
N ASN A 19 -6.39 6.97 2.88
CA ASN A 19 -5.05 7.34 2.42
C ASN A 19 -5.02 8.69 1.72
N ARG A 20 -6.11 9.06 1.06
CA ARG A 20 -6.26 10.36 0.40
C ARG A 20 -6.78 11.47 1.31
N ARG A 21 -7.06 11.16 2.58
CA ARG A 21 -7.64 12.09 3.56
C ARG A 21 -9.00 12.63 3.13
N GLU A 22 -9.81 11.77 2.56
CA GLU A 22 -11.21 12.09 2.22
C GLU A 22 -12.13 11.95 3.43
N LYS A 23 -11.62 11.46 4.57
CA LYS A 23 -12.35 11.31 5.84
C LYS A 23 -11.65 12.09 6.94
N GLU A 24 -12.44 12.66 7.87
CA GLU A 24 -11.90 13.27 9.07
C GLU A 24 -11.59 12.20 10.12
N LEU A 25 -10.42 12.32 10.76
CA LEU A 25 -9.93 11.36 11.75
C LEU A 25 -9.35 12.11 12.95
N ASP A 26 -9.67 11.63 14.15
CA ASP A 26 -9.27 12.28 15.41
C ASP A 26 -7.76 12.31 15.63
N TYR A 27 -7.04 11.29 15.13
CA TYR A 27 -5.59 11.18 15.31
C TYR A 27 -4.80 11.89 14.22
N VAL A 28 -5.48 12.58 13.32
CA VAL A 28 -4.87 13.34 12.23
C VAL A 28 -4.83 14.82 12.61
N ARG A 29 -3.64 15.41 12.51
CA ARG A 29 -3.47 16.86 12.65
C ARG A 29 -3.52 17.51 11.28
N LYS A 30 -4.64 18.16 10.97
CA LYS A 30 -4.88 18.79 9.65
C LYS A 30 -3.81 19.81 9.28
N GLU A 31 -3.23 20.50 10.25
CA GLU A 31 -2.16 21.46 10.01
C GLU A 31 -0.89 20.83 9.42
N PHE A 32 -0.74 19.52 9.55
CA PHE A 32 0.39 18.78 8.98
C PHE A 32 0.01 18.01 7.70
N SER A 33 -1.25 17.99 7.30
CA SER A 33 -1.71 17.22 6.13
C SER A 33 -1.06 17.67 4.83
N HIS A 34 -0.59 18.92 4.75
CA HIS A 34 0.15 19.40 3.59
C HIS A 34 1.52 18.75 3.42
N LEU A 35 2.00 18.06 4.45
CA LEU A 35 3.27 17.31 4.41
C LEU A 35 3.09 15.91 3.85
N ASN A 36 1.85 15.46 3.68
CA ASN A 36 1.56 14.16 3.09
C ASN A 36 1.88 14.19 1.61
N GLU A 37 2.30 13.03 1.08
CA GLU A 37 2.58 12.88 -0.35
C GLU A 37 1.86 11.66 -0.87
N SER A 38 1.43 11.71 -2.11
CA SER A 38 0.78 10.58 -2.78
C SER A 38 1.33 10.42 -4.19
N TRP A 39 1.46 9.14 -4.59
CA TRP A 39 1.81 8.76 -5.95
C TRP A 39 0.85 7.65 -6.36
N GLU A 40 0.16 7.83 -7.47
CA GLU A 40 -0.84 6.87 -7.94
C GLU A 40 -0.68 6.62 -9.44
N VAL A 41 -0.70 5.36 -9.82
CA VAL A 41 -0.72 4.92 -11.22
C VAL A 41 -2.14 4.55 -11.62
N ASP A 42 -2.92 4.03 -10.67
CA ASP A 42 -4.24 3.48 -10.94
C ASP A 42 -5.08 3.56 -9.66
N SER A 43 -6.40 3.61 -9.82
CA SER A 43 -7.30 3.45 -8.68
C SER A 43 -7.42 1.97 -8.31
N ILE A 44 -7.78 1.69 -7.06
CA ILE A 44 -8.00 0.33 -6.60
C ILE A 44 -9.16 -0.30 -7.40
N GLU A 45 -10.23 0.44 -7.62
CA GLU A 45 -11.39 -0.04 -8.36
C GLU A 45 -11.06 -0.42 -9.79
N ASN A 46 -10.36 0.45 -10.53
CA ASN A 46 -9.97 0.18 -11.91
C ASN A 46 -9.05 -1.03 -12.00
N ARG A 47 -8.07 -1.13 -11.10
CA ARG A 47 -7.14 -2.24 -11.10
C ARG A 47 -7.86 -3.55 -10.78
N LEU A 48 -8.79 -3.54 -9.84
CA LEU A 48 -9.55 -4.72 -9.47
C LEU A 48 -10.43 -5.20 -10.63
N THR A 49 -11.04 -4.28 -11.36
CA THR A 49 -11.82 -4.60 -12.56
C THR A 49 -10.94 -5.27 -13.62
N ASP A 50 -9.75 -4.73 -13.86
CA ASP A 50 -8.78 -5.30 -14.81
C ASP A 50 -8.31 -6.69 -14.38
N ILE A 51 -7.99 -6.87 -13.11
CA ILE A 51 -7.57 -8.17 -12.56
C ILE A 51 -8.64 -9.22 -12.75
N ARG A 52 -9.90 -8.89 -12.43
CA ARG A 52 -11.03 -9.80 -12.59
C ARG A 52 -11.25 -10.19 -14.04
N ALA A 53 -11.10 -9.24 -14.95
CA ALA A 53 -11.24 -9.49 -16.39
C ALA A 53 -10.16 -10.44 -16.88
N ARG A 54 -8.90 -10.24 -16.47
CA ARG A 54 -7.79 -11.12 -16.85
C ARG A 54 -7.96 -12.53 -16.28
N TYR A 55 -8.42 -12.62 -15.05
CA TYR A 55 -8.68 -13.91 -14.41
C TYR A 55 -9.75 -14.70 -15.16
N THR A 56 -10.86 -14.05 -15.48
CA THR A 56 -11.96 -14.68 -16.23
C THR A 56 -11.53 -15.08 -17.64
N ALA A 57 -10.76 -14.24 -18.32
CA ALA A 57 -10.25 -14.53 -19.66
C ALA A 57 -9.33 -15.76 -19.66
N THR A 58 -8.57 -15.96 -18.58
CA THR A 58 -7.63 -17.08 -18.46
C THR A 58 -8.31 -18.38 -18.00
N THR A 59 -9.20 -18.28 -16.99
CA THR A 59 -9.78 -19.47 -16.34
C THR A 59 -11.15 -19.84 -16.83
N GLY A 60 -11.85 -18.94 -17.53
CA GLY A 60 -13.25 -19.09 -17.88
C GLY A 60 -14.20 -18.99 -16.68
N GLN A 61 -13.69 -18.63 -15.52
CA GLN A 61 -14.46 -18.57 -14.27
C GLN A 61 -14.42 -17.17 -13.69
N ARG A 62 -15.45 -16.85 -12.89
CA ARG A 62 -15.50 -15.62 -12.14
C ARG A 62 -14.60 -15.72 -10.91
N MET A 63 -13.84 -14.66 -10.64
CA MET A 63 -13.03 -14.59 -9.41
C MET A 63 -13.92 -14.62 -8.17
N GLN A 64 -13.53 -15.40 -7.18
CA GLN A 64 -14.29 -15.51 -5.93
C GLN A 64 -14.27 -14.18 -5.16
N GLY A 65 -15.40 -13.86 -4.52
CA GLY A 65 -15.51 -12.61 -3.74
C GLY A 65 -14.54 -12.52 -2.57
N LYS A 66 -14.11 -13.68 -2.02
CA LYS A 66 -13.13 -13.73 -0.91
C LYS A 66 -11.69 -13.58 -1.36
N ALA A 67 -11.43 -13.54 -2.66
CA ALA A 67 -10.06 -13.35 -3.16
C ALA A 67 -9.52 -11.98 -2.76
N THR A 68 -8.23 -11.91 -2.48
CA THR A 68 -7.55 -10.68 -2.04
C THR A 68 -6.44 -10.31 -3.02
N PRO A 69 -6.79 -9.94 -4.27
CA PRO A 69 -5.79 -9.66 -5.29
C PRO A 69 -5.04 -8.35 -5.09
N ILE A 70 -5.62 -7.41 -4.36
CA ILE A 70 -4.98 -6.14 -4.01
C ILE A 70 -4.69 -6.15 -2.52
N ARG A 71 -3.44 -5.81 -2.17
CA ARG A 71 -2.96 -5.82 -0.80
C ARG A 71 -2.32 -4.48 -0.47
N GLU A 72 -2.32 -4.13 0.80
CA GLU A 72 -1.74 -2.90 1.29
C GLU A 72 -0.62 -3.22 2.27
N GLY A 73 0.53 -2.59 2.08
CA GLY A 73 1.63 -2.65 3.01
C GLY A 73 1.73 -1.34 3.78
N VAL A 74 1.89 -1.43 5.10
CA VAL A 74 2.13 -0.27 5.96
C VAL A 74 3.55 -0.37 6.48
N ALA A 75 4.36 0.64 6.18
CA ALA A 75 5.76 0.69 6.59
C ALA A 75 5.99 1.92 7.47
N VAL A 76 6.67 1.72 8.59
CA VAL A 76 7.14 2.84 9.41
C VAL A 76 8.35 3.46 8.70
N ILE A 77 8.34 4.78 8.55
CA ILE A 77 9.40 5.50 7.84
C ILE A 77 10.05 6.54 8.75
N GLY A 78 11.24 6.98 8.36
CA GLY A 78 11.94 8.08 9.02
C GLY A 78 11.53 9.44 8.45
N ARG A 79 11.93 10.50 9.12
CA ARG A 79 11.66 11.87 8.68
C ARG A 79 12.30 12.20 7.33
N GLY A 80 13.44 11.59 7.04
CA GLY A 80 14.16 11.80 5.79
C GLY A 80 13.76 10.88 4.65
N THR A 81 12.79 9.99 4.85
CA THR A 81 12.32 9.09 3.81
C THR A 81 11.56 9.85 2.74
N THR A 82 11.94 9.66 1.48
CA THR A 82 11.36 10.38 0.34
C THR A 82 10.47 9.46 -0.49
N MET A 83 9.57 10.07 -1.26
CA MET A 83 8.74 9.34 -2.23
C MET A 83 9.63 8.63 -3.25
N GLU A 84 10.73 9.22 -3.67
CA GLU A 84 11.67 8.60 -4.60
C GLU A 84 12.24 7.30 -4.07
N GLN A 85 12.62 7.28 -2.78
CA GLN A 85 13.13 6.07 -2.13
C GLN A 85 12.07 4.97 -2.08
N LEU A 86 10.82 5.33 -1.81
CA LEU A 86 9.71 4.37 -1.79
C LEU A 86 9.37 3.84 -3.18
N ARG A 87 9.44 4.68 -4.19
CA ARG A 87 9.25 4.26 -5.58
C ARG A 87 10.38 3.31 -6.03
N ASP A 88 11.59 3.57 -5.59
CA ASP A 88 12.74 2.69 -5.83
C ASP A 88 12.53 1.31 -5.21
N PHE A 89 12.06 1.29 -3.97
CA PHE A 89 11.70 0.06 -3.27
C PHE A 89 10.60 -0.70 -4.02
N ALA A 90 9.58 0.02 -4.50
CA ALA A 90 8.50 -0.58 -5.29
C ALA A 90 9.01 -1.21 -6.59
N LYS A 91 9.96 -0.56 -7.27
CA LYS A 91 10.60 -1.11 -8.48
C LYS A 91 11.37 -2.39 -8.19
N ARG A 92 12.04 -2.47 -7.05
CA ARG A 92 12.78 -3.68 -6.67
C ARG A 92 11.84 -4.84 -6.38
N ILE A 93 10.71 -4.58 -5.71
CA ILE A 93 9.69 -5.60 -5.46
C ILE A 93 9.12 -6.11 -6.78
N GLU A 94 8.82 -5.22 -7.71
CA GLU A 94 8.31 -5.62 -9.02
C GLU A 94 9.31 -6.45 -9.81
N ALA A 95 10.58 -6.01 -9.83
CA ALA A 95 11.64 -6.72 -10.55
C ALA A 95 11.89 -8.12 -9.98
N ARG A 96 11.79 -8.29 -8.66
CA ARG A 96 12.08 -9.56 -8.01
C ARG A 96 10.87 -10.51 -7.98
N PHE A 97 9.69 -10.00 -7.69
CA PHE A 97 8.51 -10.83 -7.44
C PHE A 97 7.39 -10.65 -8.47
N GLY A 98 7.47 -9.66 -9.34
CA GLY A 98 6.40 -9.36 -10.27
C GLY A 98 5.22 -8.63 -9.65
N ILE A 99 5.32 -8.22 -8.40
CA ILE A 99 4.26 -7.50 -7.67
C ILE A 99 4.35 -6.02 -8.03
N LYS A 100 3.27 -5.47 -8.58
CA LYS A 100 3.22 -4.08 -9.03
C LYS A 100 2.64 -3.18 -7.95
N THR A 101 3.32 -2.07 -7.66
CA THR A 101 2.82 -1.05 -6.76
C THR A 101 1.99 -0.06 -7.56
N ILE A 102 0.73 0.13 -7.16
CA ILE A 102 -0.20 1.03 -7.87
C ILE A 102 -0.41 2.36 -7.16
N GLN A 103 -0.16 2.42 -5.85
CA GLN A 103 -0.25 3.67 -5.07
C GLN A 103 0.78 3.64 -3.95
N ILE A 104 1.29 4.83 -3.62
CA ILE A 104 2.12 5.06 -2.43
C ILE A 104 1.60 6.35 -1.77
N HIS A 105 1.29 6.26 -0.48
CA HIS A 105 0.86 7.41 0.32
C HIS A 105 1.77 7.55 1.53
N ILE A 106 2.38 8.72 1.67
CA ILE A 106 3.18 9.05 2.84
C ILE A 106 2.33 9.91 3.77
N HIS A 107 2.13 9.45 4.99
CA HIS A 107 1.37 10.16 6.01
C HIS A 107 2.31 10.74 7.06
N ARG A 108 2.29 12.07 7.20
CA ARG A 108 3.06 12.82 8.19
C ARG A 108 2.18 13.62 9.14
N ASP A 109 0.87 13.45 9.04
CA ASP A 109 -0.14 14.18 9.82
C ASP A 109 -0.78 13.34 10.93
N GLU A 110 -0.37 12.08 11.08
CA GLU A 110 -0.86 11.20 12.14
C GLU A 110 0.12 11.16 13.29
N GLY A 111 -0.40 10.87 14.46
CA GLY A 111 0.41 10.74 15.66
C GLY A 111 -0.47 10.73 16.91
N HIS A 112 0.16 10.88 18.07
CA HIS A 112 -0.55 10.97 19.33
C HIS A 112 0.14 11.96 20.27
N ALA A 113 -0.67 12.55 21.14
CA ALA A 113 -0.17 13.46 22.17
C ALA A 113 0.34 12.67 23.38
N THR A 114 1.53 13.04 23.87
CA THR A 114 2.08 12.52 25.13
C THR A 114 2.33 13.74 26.02
N GLY A 115 1.37 14.03 26.92
CA GLY A 115 1.40 15.26 27.68
C GLY A 115 1.24 16.47 26.76
N LYS A 116 2.23 17.39 26.77
CA LYS A 116 2.25 18.57 25.90
C LYS A 116 2.90 18.28 24.53
N ASP A 117 3.53 17.12 24.40
CA ASP A 117 4.31 16.79 23.22
C ASP A 117 3.46 16.00 22.21
N TRP A 118 3.68 16.29 20.94
CA TRP A 118 3.12 15.54 19.83
C TRP A 118 4.18 14.60 19.28
N LYS A 119 3.88 13.29 19.28
CA LYS A 119 4.75 12.29 18.66
C LYS A 119 4.17 11.89 17.31
N PRO A 120 4.81 12.28 16.20
CA PRO A 120 4.34 11.90 14.89
C PRO A 120 4.51 10.39 14.65
N ASN A 121 3.51 9.79 14.03
CA ASN A 121 3.57 8.41 13.55
C ASN A 121 3.78 8.47 12.03
N LEU A 122 5.05 8.52 11.64
CA LEU A 122 5.42 8.61 10.23
C LEU A 122 5.35 7.24 9.58
N HIS A 123 4.53 7.10 8.56
CA HIS A 123 4.37 5.83 7.88
C HIS A 123 3.99 6.03 6.42
N ALA A 124 4.19 4.98 5.64
CA ALA A 124 3.80 4.94 4.25
C ALA A 124 2.84 3.77 4.03
N HIS A 125 1.83 3.99 3.20
CA HIS A 125 0.94 2.95 2.69
C HIS A 125 1.31 2.68 1.24
N LEU A 126 1.62 1.42 0.93
CA LEU A 126 1.87 0.99 -0.43
C LEU A 126 0.78 0.02 -0.83
N VAL A 127 0.12 0.30 -1.94
CA VAL A 127 -0.97 -0.54 -2.46
C VAL A 127 -0.42 -1.35 -3.62
N PHE A 128 -0.56 -2.67 -3.53
CA PHE A 128 0.03 -3.62 -4.46
C PHE A 128 -1.02 -4.40 -5.24
N ASP A 129 -0.79 -4.55 -6.52
CA ASP A 129 -1.44 -5.58 -7.33
C ASP A 129 -0.65 -6.88 -7.15
N TRP A 130 -1.22 -7.82 -6.42
CA TRP A 130 -0.57 -9.09 -6.04
C TRP A 130 -0.90 -10.20 -7.02
N THR A 131 -1.07 -9.87 -8.30
CA THR A 131 -1.45 -10.84 -9.33
C THR A 131 -0.44 -10.89 -10.48
N ASN A 132 -0.39 -12.05 -11.15
CA ASN A 132 0.40 -12.22 -12.35
C ASN A 132 -0.40 -11.77 -13.60
N ASP A 133 0.17 -11.97 -14.79
CA ASP A 133 -0.46 -11.56 -16.05
C ASP A 133 -1.79 -12.28 -16.32
N GLN A 134 -2.04 -13.40 -15.66
CA GLN A 134 -3.27 -14.19 -15.78
C GLN A 134 -4.32 -13.79 -14.74
N GLY A 135 -4.06 -12.77 -13.94
CA GLY A 135 -4.96 -12.37 -12.86
C GLY A 135 -4.94 -13.31 -11.66
N LYS A 136 -3.99 -14.23 -11.60
CA LYS A 136 -3.86 -15.17 -10.49
C LYS A 136 -2.91 -14.63 -9.44
N SER A 137 -3.17 -14.97 -8.17
CA SER A 137 -2.35 -14.54 -7.05
C SER A 137 -0.90 -15.01 -7.18
N ILE A 138 0.03 -14.09 -6.97
CA ILE A 138 1.44 -14.41 -6.89
C ILE A 138 1.69 -15.09 -5.54
N LYS A 139 2.30 -16.27 -5.57
CA LYS A 139 2.60 -17.04 -4.37
C LYS A 139 4.04 -16.81 -3.99
N LEU A 140 4.26 -16.31 -2.78
CA LEU A 140 5.58 -16.16 -2.20
C LEU A 140 5.74 -17.19 -1.08
N ASN A 141 6.89 -17.82 -1.02
CA ASN A 141 7.22 -18.71 0.08
C ASN A 141 7.62 -17.89 1.31
N ARG A 142 7.82 -18.57 2.45
CA ARG A 142 8.17 -17.89 3.71
C ARG A 142 9.48 -17.11 3.62
N GLN A 143 10.45 -17.62 2.88
CA GLN A 143 11.73 -16.94 2.68
C GLN A 143 11.57 -15.69 1.83
N ASP A 144 10.77 -15.75 0.77
CA ASP A 144 10.49 -14.60 -0.07
C ASP A 144 9.82 -13.47 0.72
N MET A 145 8.87 -13.81 1.60
CA MET A 145 8.21 -12.83 2.46
C MET A 145 9.18 -12.18 3.44
N ALA A 146 10.17 -12.89 3.90
CA ALA A 146 11.18 -12.36 4.81
C ALA A 146 12.13 -11.36 4.12
N GLU A 147 12.26 -11.45 2.79
CA GLU A 147 13.10 -10.54 2.00
C GLU A 147 12.38 -9.25 1.59
N VAL A 148 11.05 -9.24 1.69
CA VAL A 148 10.23 -8.06 1.42
C VAL A 148 10.30 -7.04 2.60
#